data_788b9b969446706da93d35270d9afb73
#
_entry.id   788b9b969446706da93d35270d9afb73
#
_cell.length_a   1.000
_cell.length_b   1.000
_cell.length_c   1.000
_cell.angle_alpha   90.00
_cell.angle_beta   90.00
_cell.angle_gamma   90.00
#
_symmetry.space_group_name_H-M   'P 1'
#
loop_
_entity.id
_entity.type
_entity.pdbx_description
1 polymer ?
#
loop_
_entity_poly.entity_id
_entity_poly.type
_entity_poly.pdbx_seq_one_letter_code
_entity_poly.pdbx_strand_id
1 'polypeptide(L)'
;IKSLSMKDSNDSIQQWNSYVKEAYKAQEKYRKPNGEKVILENIIPIEENSNEEVPEEYECPFLTKELWISATGKISPCCAPDNLRKELGDFGTIDKYSVEEVLKSKTYTELVTNYKSKPLCKTCNMRKPIN
;
A
#
# COMPACT_ATOMS: atom_id res chain seq x y z
N ILE A 1 1.11 2.98 -3.79
CA ILE A 1 1.35 4.12 -2.88
C ILE A 1 0.68 5.38 -3.41
N LYS A 2 0.84 5.75 -4.68
CA LYS A 2 0.12 6.88 -5.28
C LYS A 2 -1.40 6.71 -5.23
N SER A 3 -1.91 5.49 -5.29
CA SER A 3 -3.34 5.23 -5.25
C SER A 3 -3.99 5.59 -3.91
N LEU A 4 -3.29 5.44 -2.78
CA LEU A 4 -3.82 5.82 -1.46
C LEU A 4 -3.92 7.34 -1.28
N SER A 5 -2.97 8.10 -1.83
CA SER A 5 -2.97 9.57 -1.75
C SER A 5 -3.89 10.23 -2.78
N MET A 6 -4.29 9.53 -3.84
CA MET A 6 -5.17 10.05 -4.89
C MET A 6 -6.66 9.80 -4.63
N LYS A 7 -7.01 9.07 -3.58
CA LYS A 7 -8.41 8.78 -3.21
C LYS A 7 -9.23 10.00 -2.82
N ASP A 8 -8.59 11.11 -2.49
CA ASP A 8 -9.24 12.30 -1.95
C ASP A 8 -9.80 13.27 -3.01
N SER A 9 -9.59 13.00 -4.30
CA SER A 9 -10.05 13.88 -5.39
C SER A 9 -10.59 13.06 -6.57
N ASN A 10 -11.87 13.19 -6.87
CA ASN A 10 -12.51 12.56 -8.03
C ASN A 10 -11.84 12.95 -9.34
N ASP A 11 -11.43 14.21 -9.50
CA ASP A 11 -10.76 14.70 -10.71
C ASP A 11 -9.40 14.00 -10.91
N SER A 12 -8.64 13.81 -9.83
CA SER A 12 -7.35 13.11 -9.86
C SER A 12 -7.53 11.63 -10.21
N ILE A 13 -8.59 10.99 -9.72
CA ILE A 13 -8.90 9.59 -10.04
C ILE A 13 -9.26 9.45 -11.52
N GLN A 14 -10.11 10.30 -12.05
CA GLN A 14 -10.50 10.30 -13.46
C GLN A 14 -9.29 10.53 -14.38
N GLN A 15 -8.45 11.49 -14.03
CA GLN A 15 -7.21 11.77 -14.76
C GLN A 15 -6.26 10.58 -14.75
N TRP A 16 -6.05 9.96 -13.58
CA TRP A 16 -5.24 8.74 -13.47
C TRP A 16 -5.79 7.62 -14.33
N ASN A 17 -7.08 7.35 -14.25
CA ASN A 17 -7.73 6.30 -15.03
C ASN A 17 -7.65 6.54 -16.54
N SER A 18 -7.68 7.80 -16.99
CA SER A 18 -7.43 8.18 -18.36
C SER A 18 -6.00 7.81 -18.79
N TYR A 19 -5.00 8.14 -17.99
CA TYR A 19 -3.60 7.77 -18.28
C TYR A 19 -3.38 6.27 -18.27
N VAL A 20 -4.05 5.52 -17.41
CA VAL A 20 -4.01 4.05 -17.41
C VAL A 20 -4.51 3.51 -18.75
N LYS A 21 -5.65 4.01 -19.25
CA LYS A 21 -6.19 3.61 -20.57
C LYS A 21 -5.22 3.94 -21.71
N GLU A 22 -4.61 5.12 -21.68
CA GLU A 22 -3.62 5.52 -22.69
C GLU A 22 -2.37 4.64 -22.64
N ALA A 23 -1.89 4.28 -21.45
CA ALA A 23 -0.75 3.40 -21.28
C ALA A 23 -1.00 2.01 -21.88
N TYR A 24 -2.18 1.44 -21.68
CA TYR A 24 -2.54 0.14 -22.28
C TYR A 24 -2.71 0.23 -23.80
N LYS A 25 -3.24 1.31 -24.33
CA LYS A 25 -3.27 1.55 -25.79
C LYS A 25 -1.86 1.66 -26.37
N ALA A 26 -0.97 2.36 -25.69
CA ALA A 26 0.43 2.47 -26.09
C ALA A 26 1.13 1.11 -26.06
N GLN A 27 0.85 0.29 -25.03
CA GLN A 27 1.37 -1.08 -24.92
C GLN A 27 1.02 -1.94 -26.17
N GLU A 28 -0.19 -1.81 -26.68
CA GLU A 28 -0.59 -2.55 -27.89
C GLU A 28 0.14 -2.07 -29.16
N LYS A 29 0.47 -0.78 -29.21
CA LYS A 29 1.11 -0.15 -30.38
C LYS A 29 2.63 -0.34 -30.40
N TYR A 30 3.27 -0.26 -29.26
CA TYR A 30 4.73 -0.26 -29.14
C TYR A 30 5.25 -1.64 -28.73
N ARG A 31 6.45 -1.97 -29.23
CA ARG A 31 7.17 -3.20 -28.91
C ARG A 31 8.59 -2.87 -28.45
N LYS A 32 9.18 -3.77 -27.70
CA LYS A 32 10.62 -3.73 -27.42
C LYS A 32 11.43 -3.92 -28.71
N PRO A 33 12.72 -3.53 -28.75
CA PRO A 33 13.58 -3.76 -29.92
C PRO A 33 13.62 -5.23 -30.38
N ASN A 34 13.43 -6.19 -29.47
CA ASN A 34 13.36 -7.62 -29.77
C ASN A 34 11.97 -8.10 -30.25
N GLY A 35 11.00 -7.19 -30.44
CA GLY A 35 9.63 -7.49 -30.87
C GLY A 35 8.66 -7.91 -29.77
N GLU A 36 9.14 -8.10 -28.53
CA GLU A 36 8.28 -8.47 -27.41
C GLU A 36 7.36 -7.32 -26.96
N LYS A 37 6.25 -7.70 -26.35
CA LYS A 37 5.33 -6.76 -25.73
C LYS A 37 5.97 -6.07 -24.51
N VAL A 38 5.77 -4.77 -24.37
CA VAL A 38 6.17 -4.04 -23.15
C VAL A 38 5.27 -4.49 -22.00
N ILE A 39 5.86 -4.83 -20.88
CA ILE A 39 5.13 -5.22 -19.66
C ILE A 39 4.82 -3.95 -18.86
N LEU A 40 3.55 -3.75 -18.52
CA LEU A 40 3.11 -2.70 -17.60
C LEU A 40 2.83 -3.32 -16.23
N GLU A 41 3.54 -2.85 -15.21
CA GLU A 41 3.38 -3.33 -13.84
C GLU A 41 2.86 -2.20 -12.95
N ASN A 42 1.92 -2.52 -12.07
CA ASN A 42 1.33 -1.58 -11.11
C ASN A 42 0.62 -0.36 -11.73
N ILE A 43 0.26 -0.45 -13.00
CA ILE A 43 -0.56 0.55 -13.70
C ILE A 43 -2.00 0.05 -13.70
N ILE A 44 -2.71 0.36 -12.63
CA ILE A 44 -4.06 -0.16 -12.34
C ILE A 44 -5.02 1.01 -12.19
N PRO A 45 -6.22 0.94 -12.79
CA PRO A 45 -7.25 1.96 -12.56
C PRO A 45 -7.68 1.99 -11.09
N ILE A 46 -8.06 3.17 -10.62
CA ILE A 46 -8.64 3.35 -9.29
C ILE A 46 -10.15 3.33 -9.44
N GLU A 47 -10.82 2.48 -8.68
CA GLU A 47 -12.28 2.45 -8.62
C GLU A 47 -12.82 3.67 -7.89
N GLU A 48 -13.88 4.29 -8.42
CA GLU A 48 -14.50 5.48 -7.83
C GLU A 48 -15.09 5.21 -6.43
N ASN A 49 -15.46 3.96 -6.15
CA ASN A 49 -15.96 3.50 -4.84
C ASN A 49 -14.86 2.93 -3.94
N SER A 50 -13.66 3.47 -4.00
CA SER A 50 -12.48 2.97 -3.29
C SER A 50 -12.54 3.09 -1.74
N ASN A 51 -13.66 3.55 -1.18
CA ASN A 51 -13.94 3.60 0.26
C ASN A 51 -14.70 2.37 0.78
N GLU A 52 -14.99 1.39 -0.07
CA GLU A 52 -15.58 0.14 0.37
C GLU A 52 -14.61 -0.63 1.27
N GLU A 53 -15.15 -1.23 2.32
CA GLU A 53 -14.37 -2.08 3.20
C GLU A 53 -13.88 -3.30 2.43
N VAL A 54 -12.62 -3.64 2.64
CA VAL A 54 -12.00 -4.83 2.05
C VAL A 54 -12.57 -6.08 2.75
N PRO A 55 -12.85 -7.16 2.03
CA PRO A 55 -13.33 -8.41 2.63
C PRO A 55 -12.49 -8.84 3.84
N GLU A 56 -13.15 -9.34 4.88
CA GLU A 56 -12.51 -9.69 6.15
C GLU A 56 -11.45 -10.79 5.99
N GLU A 57 -11.67 -11.71 5.05
CA GLU A 57 -10.73 -12.78 4.71
C GLU A 57 -9.45 -12.31 4.00
N TYR A 58 -9.40 -11.05 3.52
CA TYR A 58 -8.20 -10.51 2.89
C TYR A 58 -7.17 -10.12 3.95
N GLU A 59 -5.92 -10.47 3.72
CA GLU A 59 -4.82 -10.23 4.65
C GLU A 59 -3.84 -9.16 4.19
N CYS A 60 -3.16 -8.56 5.18
CA CYS A 60 -2.09 -7.61 4.94
C CYS A 60 -0.84 -8.33 4.41
N PRO A 61 -0.28 -7.91 3.27
CA PRO A 61 0.94 -8.53 2.75
C PRO A 61 2.21 -8.10 3.48
N PHE A 62 2.17 -7.07 4.32
CA PHE A 62 3.33 -6.48 4.96
C PHE A 62 3.55 -6.94 6.40
N LEU A 63 2.48 -6.95 7.22
CA LEU A 63 2.60 -7.34 8.63
C LEU A 63 3.19 -8.74 8.78
N THR A 64 4.12 -8.88 9.70
CA THR A 64 4.93 -10.07 9.96
C THR A 64 5.98 -10.43 8.91
N LYS A 65 6.02 -9.72 7.78
CA LYS A 65 6.93 -10.01 6.67
C LYS A 65 7.91 -8.87 6.39
N GLU A 66 7.49 -7.63 6.58
CA GLU A 66 8.26 -6.44 6.22
C GLU A 66 8.16 -5.34 7.29
N LEU A 67 9.21 -4.54 7.40
CA LEU A 67 9.22 -3.26 8.08
C LEU A 67 9.80 -2.21 7.13
N TRP A 68 9.26 -1.00 7.22
CA TRP A 68 9.71 0.13 6.42
C TRP A 68 10.51 1.09 7.30
N ILE A 69 11.69 1.47 6.84
CA ILE A 69 12.54 2.43 7.55
C ILE A 69 12.73 3.64 6.65
N SER A 70 12.36 4.82 7.17
CA SER A 70 12.51 6.07 6.45
C SER A 70 13.98 6.52 6.42
N ALA A 71 14.29 7.53 5.58
CA ALA A 71 15.62 8.14 5.53
C ALA A 71 16.06 8.75 6.89
N THR A 72 15.12 9.07 7.76
CA THR A 72 15.37 9.58 9.13
C THR A 72 15.41 8.46 10.19
N GLY A 73 15.39 7.20 9.77
CA GLY A 73 15.43 6.04 10.65
C GLY A 73 14.08 5.66 11.31
N LYS A 74 12.99 6.36 10.97
CA LYS A 74 11.67 6.06 11.54
C LYS A 74 11.15 4.71 11.04
N ILE A 75 10.72 3.86 11.95
CA ILE A 75 10.20 2.53 11.66
C ILE A 75 8.69 2.59 11.43
N SER A 76 8.21 1.88 10.42
CA SER A 76 6.81 1.82 10.02
C SER A 76 6.41 0.41 9.61
N PRO A 77 5.19 -0.04 9.92
CA PRO A 77 4.73 -1.39 9.61
C PRO A 77 4.29 -1.58 8.16
N CYS A 78 4.09 -0.49 7.41
CA CYS A 78 3.65 -0.51 6.02
C CYS A 78 4.03 0.76 5.27
N CYS A 79 3.77 0.79 3.97
CA CYS A 79 4.10 1.89 3.07
C CYS A 79 3.03 3.00 2.98
N ALA A 80 2.01 2.98 3.82
CA ALA A 80 1.00 4.05 3.84
C ALA A 80 1.63 5.42 4.13
N PRO A 81 1.03 6.54 3.69
CA PRO A 81 1.49 7.89 4.00
C PRO A 81 1.60 8.15 5.50
N ASP A 82 2.56 8.94 5.92
CA ASP A 82 2.87 9.20 7.34
C ASP A 82 1.68 9.70 8.16
N ASN A 83 0.88 10.58 7.58
CA ASN A 83 -0.31 11.12 8.23
C ASN A 83 -1.36 10.05 8.56
N LEU A 84 -1.45 8.99 7.75
CA LEU A 84 -2.37 7.87 7.96
C LEU A 84 -1.76 6.80 8.86
N ARG A 85 -0.46 6.55 8.75
CA ARG A 85 0.24 5.54 9.57
C ARG A 85 0.24 5.83 11.07
N LYS A 86 0.09 7.09 11.45
CA LYS A 86 -0.01 7.47 12.88
C LYS A 86 -1.09 6.71 13.64
N GLU A 87 -2.17 6.34 12.96
CA GLU A 87 -3.26 5.56 13.56
C GLU A 87 -2.87 4.12 13.90
N LEU A 88 -1.80 3.61 13.29
CA LEU A 88 -1.32 2.24 13.51
C LEU A 88 -0.45 2.12 14.76
N GLY A 89 0.16 3.20 15.21
CA GLY A 89 1.02 3.25 16.38
C GLY A 89 2.38 3.90 16.11
N ASP A 90 3.16 4.08 17.16
CA ASP A 90 4.54 4.55 17.10
C ASP A 90 5.49 3.35 17.35
N PHE A 91 6.35 3.08 16.37
CA PHE A 91 7.29 1.95 16.39
C PHE A 91 8.74 2.42 16.64
N GLY A 92 8.93 3.70 16.89
CA GLY A 92 10.24 4.30 17.20
C GLY A 92 11.15 4.44 15.99
N THR A 93 12.44 4.51 16.26
CA THR A 93 13.49 4.72 15.28
C THR A 93 14.59 3.66 15.42
N ILE A 94 15.29 3.37 14.31
CA ILE A 94 16.30 2.31 14.24
C ILE A 94 17.55 2.58 15.09
N ASP A 95 17.78 3.83 15.47
CA ASP A 95 18.87 4.22 16.37
C ASP A 95 18.57 3.86 17.84
N LYS A 96 17.28 3.69 18.20
CA LYS A 96 16.83 3.37 19.56
C LYS A 96 16.41 1.92 19.74
N TYR A 97 15.87 1.31 18.70
CA TYR A 97 15.33 -0.05 18.75
C TYR A 97 15.84 -0.88 17.58
N SER A 98 16.22 -2.11 17.88
CA SER A 98 16.48 -3.09 16.82
C SER A 98 15.18 -3.55 16.15
N VAL A 99 15.29 -4.07 14.94
CA VAL A 99 14.14 -4.67 14.24
C VAL A 99 13.48 -5.76 15.09
N GLU A 100 14.26 -6.58 15.76
CA GLU A 100 13.77 -7.66 16.61
C GLU A 100 12.96 -7.13 17.80
N GLU A 101 13.45 -6.06 18.45
CA GLU A 101 12.73 -5.41 19.55
C GLU A 101 11.39 -4.84 19.09
N VAL A 102 11.35 -4.23 17.90
CA VAL A 102 10.10 -3.70 17.32
C VAL A 102 9.11 -4.82 17.04
N LEU A 103 9.54 -5.91 16.41
CA LEU A 103 8.68 -7.05 16.08
C LEU A 103 8.11 -7.74 17.32
N LYS A 104 8.83 -7.71 18.45
CA LYS A 104 8.40 -8.26 19.74
C LYS A 104 7.65 -7.24 20.60
N SER A 105 7.61 -5.98 20.21
CA SER A 105 6.97 -4.92 21.00
C SER A 105 5.46 -5.16 21.12
N LYS A 106 4.90 -4.71 22.24
CA LYS A 106 3.45 -4.77 22.47
C LYS A 106 2.67 -4.04 21.37
N THR A 107 3.14 -2.85 20.97
CA THR A 107 2.52 -2.05 19.92
C THR A 107 2.42 -2.81 18.60
N TYR A 108 3.48 -3.50 18.19
CA TYR A 108 3.50 -4.27 16.95
C TYR A 108 2.64 -5.53 17.04
N THR A 109 2.75 -6.29 18.11
CA THR A 109 1.97 -7.53 18.31
C THR A 109 0.46 -7.27 18.42
N GLU A 110 0.06 -6.18 19.08
CA GLU A 110 -1.33 -5.74 19.09
C GLU A 110 -1.82 -5.31 17.71
N LEU A 111 -0.99 -4.61 16.92
CA LEU A 111 -1.33 -4.25 15.55
C LEU A 111 -1.54 -5.51 14.70
N VAL A 112 -0.64 -6.48 14.74
CA VAL A 112 -0.76 -7.75 14.00
C VAL A 112 -2.08 -8.46 14.30
N THR A 113 -2.51 -8.42 15.56
CA THR A 113 -3.76 -9.06 16.00
C THR A 113 -5.01 -8.28 15.57
N ASN A 114 -4.95 -6.94 15.59
CA ASN A 114 -6.13 -6.08 15.49
C ASN A 114 -6.17 -5.19 14.24
N TYR A 115 -5.22 -5.31 13.31
CA TYR A 115 -5.11 -4.37 12.19
C TYR A 115 -6.39 -4.26 11.35
N LYS A 116 -7.15 -5.33 11.20
CA LYS A 116 -8.40 -5.33 10.43
C LYS A 116 -9.46 -4.40 11.00
N SER A 117 -9.38 -4.06 12.28
CA SER A 117 -10.26 -3.08 12.93
C SER A 117 -9.83 -1.63 12.72
N LYS A 118 -8.59 -1.40 12.27
CA LYS A 118 -8.08 -0.03 12.05
C LYS A 118 -8.71 0.60 10.80
N PRO A 119 -9.17 1.86 10.87
CA PRO A 119 -9.81 2.53 9.72
C PRO A 119 -8.97 2.48 8.44
N LEU A 120 -7.66 2.76 8.54
CA LEU A 120 -6.73 2.67 7.42
C LEU A 120 -6.69 1.27 6.78
N CYS A 121 -6.73 0.22 7.61
CA CYS A 121 -6.62 -1.16 7.13
C CYS A 121 -7.94 -1.73 6.61
N LYS A 122 -9.07 -1.24 7.09
CA LYS A 122 -10.40 -1.66 6.63
C LYS A 122 -10.60 -1.41 5.13
N THR A 123 -10.11 -0.29 4.63
CA THR A 123 -10.24 0.12 3.22
C THR A 123 -8.93 -0.02 2.44
N CYS A 124 -7.93 -0.70 2.99
CA CYS A 124 -6.61 -0.83 2.37
C CYS A 124 -6.64 -1.75 1.16
N ASN A 125 -6.45 -1.18 -0.03
CA ASN A 125 -6.43 -1.93 -1.29
C ASN A 125 -5.20 -2.84 -1.48
N MET A 126 -4.24 -2.81 -0.54
CA MET A 126 -3.08 -3.72 -0.54
C MET A 126 -3.40 -5.07 0.10
N ARG A 127 -4.48 -5.18 0.89
CA ARG A 127 -4.94 -6.47 1.42
C ARG A 127 -5.37 -7.38 0.29
N LYS A 128 -5.02 -8.66 0.41
CA LYS A 128 -5.23 -9.67 -0.65
C LYS A 128 -5.83 -10.94 -0.08
N PRO A 129 -6.58 -11.72 -0.89
CA PRO A 129 -7.03 -13.04 -0.45
C PRO A 129 -5.82 -13.92 -0.11
N ILE A 130 -6.00 -14.79 0.86
CA ILE A 130 -5.04 -15.84 1.19
C ILE A 130 -5.14 -16.89 0.09
N ASN A 131 -4.01 -17.19 -0.52
CA ASN A 131 -3.90 -18.29 -1.48
C ASN A 131 -3.57 -19.59 -0.76
#